data_3b339dd5fa95aea90cf92087b74d3312
#
_entry.id   3b339dd5fa95aea90cf92087b74d3312
#
_cell.length_a   1.000
_cell.length_b   1.000
_cell.length_c   1.000
_cell.angle_alpha   90.00
_cell.angle_beta   90.00
_cell.angle_gamma   90.00
#
_symmetry.space_group_name_H-M   'P 1'
#
loop_
_entity.id
_entity.type
_entity.pdbx_description
1 polymer ?
#
loop_
_entity_poly.entity_id
_entity_poly.type
_entity_poly.pdbx_seq_one_letter_code
_entity_poly.pdbx_strand_id
1 'polypeptide(L)'
;MLVLILNFPTGSFNFANVNIPFSQVLAAVIFAGASYTDYLDGHIARARGLVTNFGKFADPLADKMLVMTAFVFLVSMGKAPAWIVAIIVCRELAVTGLRLILVENDGEVLAAKMPGKIKTATQMLSIIFLLLGDIFFIGTILLYICLIFTIYSGWDYFYQSRDVFAGEL
;
A
#
# COMPACT_ATOMS: atom_id res chain seq x y z
N MET A 1 -7.07 -9.17 -10.90
CA MET A 1 -5.68 -9.45 -10.48
C MET A 1 -5.49 -10.89 -10.00
N LEU A 2 -6.28 -11.39 -9.06
CA LEU A 2 -6.27 -12.76 -8.53
C LEU A 2 -6.35 -13.84 -9.62
N VAL A 3 -7.34 -13.75 -10.50
CA VAL A 3 -7.60 -14.71 -11.58
C VAL A 3 -6.45 -14.76 -12.59
N LEU A 4 -5.78 -13.63 -12.83
CA LEU A 4 -4.66 -13.55 -13.77
C LEU A 4 -3.39 -14.22 -13.24
N ILE A 5 -3.15 -14.17 -11.92
CA ILE A 5 -1.95 -14.78 -11.32
C ILE A 5 -2.10 -16.30 -11.20
N LEU A 6 -3.30 -16.81 -10.98
CA LEU A 6 -3.53 -18.21 -10.65
C LEU A 6 -3.86 -19.12 -11.83
N ASN A 7 -4.40 -18.61 -12.95
CA ASN A 7 -5.04 -19.45 -13.98
C ASN A 7 -4.54 -19.26 -15.42
N PHE A 8 -3.50 -18.48 -15.67
CA PHE A 8 -2.96 -18.38 -17.03
C PHE A 8 -1.75 -19.29 -17.20
N PRO A 9 -1.82 -20.33 -18.07
CA PRO A 9 -0.66 -21.06 -18.53
C PRO A 9 0.13 -20.14 -19.46
N THR A 10 1.06 -19.41 -18.93
CA THR A 10 1.81 -18.42 -19.68
C THR A 10 3.27 -18.84 -19.78
N GLY A 11 3.83 -18.61 -20.94
CA GLY A 11 5.25 -18.68 -21.15
C GLY A 11 5.97 -17.74 -20.16
N SER A 12 7.22 -18.01 -19.92
CA SER A 12 8.08 -17.19 -19.10
C SER A 12 9.04 -16.39 -19.96
N PHE A 13 9.34 -15.19 -19.53
CA PHE A 13 10.31 -14.31 -20.14
C PHE A 13 11.57 -14.28 -19.27
N ASN A 14 12.74 -14.57 -19.85
CA ASN A 14 14.01 -14.47 -19.14
C ASN A 14 14.60 -13.07 -19.32
N PHE A 15 14.66 -12.31 -18.24
CA PHE A 15 15.32 -11.01 -18.20
C PHE A 15 16.29 -10.95 -17.01
N ALA A 16 17.54 -10.55 -17.26
CA ALA A 16 18.60 -10.45 -16.26
C ALA A 16 18.78 -11.73 -15.40
N ASN A 17 18.73 -12.92 -16.02
CA ASN A 17 18.80 -14.24 -15.37
C ASN A 17 17.63 -14.57 -14.43
N VAL A 18 16.57 -13.79 -14.43
CA VAL A 18 15.33 -14.05 -13.69
C VAL A 18 14.27 -14.53 -14.65
N ASN A 19 13.65 -15.66 -14.31
CA ASN A 19 12.53 -16.19 -15.07
C ASN A 19 11.22 -15.59 -14.57
N ILE A 20 10.63 -14.67 -15.36
CA ILE A 20 9.43 -13.94 -14.98
C ILE A 20 8.24 -14.51 -15.77
N PRO A 21 7.24 -15.13 -15.10
CA PRO A 21 6.01 -15.53 -15.75
C PRO A 21 5.26 -14.34 -16.34
N PHE A 22 4.71 -14.48 -17.53
CA PHE A 22 3.98 -13.39 -18.20
C PHE A 22 2.78 -12.89 -17.36
N SER A 23 2.14 -13.77 -16.59
CA SER A 23 1.09 -13.42 -15.62
C SER A 23 1.53 -12.41 -14.58
N GLN A 24 2.79 -12.47 -14.11
CA GLN A 24 3.32 -11.53 -13.13
C GLN A 24 3.62 -10.16 -13.74
N VAL A 25 4.10 -10.13 -14.99
CA VAL A 25 4.26 -8.86 -15.71
C VAL A 25 2.91 -8.19 -15.92
N LEU A 26 1.89 -8.95 -16.33
CA LEU A 26 0.54 -8.44 -16.50
C LEU A 26 -0.05 -7.94 -15.17
N ALA A 27 0.18 -8.67 -14.07
CA ALA A 27 -0.23 -8.26 -12.74
C ALA A 27 0.46 -6.95 -12.30
N ALA A 28 1.75 -6.78 -12.59
CA ALA A 28 2.49 -5.56 -12.29
C ALA A 28 1.95 -4.36 -13.09
N VAL A 29 1.64 -4.55 -14.38
CA VAL A 29 1.06 -3.50 -15.24
C VAL A 29 -0.34 -3.10 -14.74
N ILE A 30 -1.18 -4.08 -14.41
CA ILE A 30 -2.53 -3.81 -13.88
C ILE A 30 -2.44 -3.09 -12.53
N PHE A 31 -1.54 -3.52 -11.63
CA PHE A 31 -1.34 -2.88 -10.34
C PHE A 31 -0.86 -1.44 -10.50
N ALA A 32 0.14 -1.19 -11.36
CA ALA A 32 0.64 0.15 -11.65
C ALA A 32 -0.44 1.04 -12.28
N GLY A 33 -1.21 0.52 -13.23
CA GLY A 33 -2.32 1.22 -13.86
C GLY A 33 -3.42 1.58 -12.87
N ALA A 34 -3.84 0.64 -12.02
CA ALA A 34 -4.85 0.87 -10.98
C ALA A 34 -4.37 1.94 -9.98
N SER A 35 -3.13 1.85 -9.51
CA SER A 35 -2.54 2.84 -8.59
C SER A 35 -2.44 4.23 -9.23
N TYR A 36 -2.12 4.30 -10.51
CA TYR A 36 -2.06 5.57 -11.24
C TYR A 36 -3.45 6.20 -11.45
N THR A 37 -4.43 5.37 -11.80
CA THR A 37 -5.83 5.81 -11.98
C THR A 37 -6.40 6.34 -10.66
N ASP A 38 -6.20 5.63 -9.55
CA ASP A 38 -6.61 6.08 -8.21
C ASP A 38 -5.98 7.43 -7.84
N TYR A 39 -4.69 7.61 -8.11
CA TYR A 39 -4.02 8.89 -7.89
C TYR A 39 -4.66 10.02 -8.71
N LEU A 40 -4.98 9.78 -10.01
CA LEU A 40 -5.61 10.76 -10.88
C LEU A 40 -7.03 11.11 -10.42
N ASP A 41 -7.83 10.10 -10.10
CA ASP A 41 -9.22 10.27 -9.68
C ASP A 41 -9.29 11.07 -8.37
N GLY A 42 -8.46 10.75 -7.41
CA GLY A 42 -8.33 11.49 -6.16
C GLY A 42 -7.86 12.95 -6.37
N HIS A 43 -6.96 13.20 -7.32
CA HIS A 43 -6.52 14.55 -7.65
C HIS A 43 -7.62 15.37 -8.32
N ILE A 44 -8.34 14.79 -9.29
CA ILE A 44 -9.42 15.43 -10.03
C ILE A 44 -10.61 15.72 -9.10
N ALA A 45 -11.01 14.77 -8.25
CA ALA A 45 -12.11 14.94 -7.31
C ALA A 45 -11.86 16.09 -6.33
N ARG A 46 -10.64 16.20 -5.80
CA ARG A 46 -10.24 17.31 -4.94
C ARG A 46 -10.22 18.64 -5.67
N ALA A 47 -9.70 18.69 -6.89
CA ALA A 47 -9.61 19.91 -7.70
C ALA A 47 -11.01 20.44 -8.10
N ARG A 48 -12.00 19.56 -8.25
CA ARG A 48 -13.36 19.92 -8.65
C ARG A 48 -14.36 20.05 -7.50
N GLY A 49 -13.93 19.83 -6.26
CA GLY A 49 -14.82 19.88 -5.08
C GLY A 49 -15.91 18.80 -5.05
N LEU A 50 -15.75 17.73 -5.84
CA LEU A 50 -16.71 16.63 -5.97
C LEU A 50 -16.49 15.53 -4.91
N VAL A 51 -16.16 15.93 -3.69
CA VAL A 51 -15.84 14.97 -2.63
C VAL A 51 -17.12 14.64 -1.84
N THR A 52 -17.64 13.43 -2.03
CA THR A 52 -18.79 12.93 -1.26
C THR A 52 -18.33 12.35 0.10
N ASN A 53 -19.22 12.32 1.10
CA ASN A 53 -18.90 11.72 2.40
C ASN A 53 -18.61 10.22 2.27
N PHE A 54 -19.31 9.52 1.39
CA PHE A 54 -19.04 8.11 1.08
C PHE A 54 -17.67 7.93 0.41
N GLY A 55 -17.31 8.79 -0.56
CA GLY A 55 -16.00 8.75 -1.20
C GLY A 55 -14.85 8.96 -0.22
N LYS A 56 -14.99 9.90 0.72
CA LYS A 56 -13.99 10.12 1.78
C LYS A 56 -13.70 8.87 2.61
N PHE A 57 -14.68 7.99 2.78
CA PHE A 57 -14.54 6.73 3.49
C PHE A 57 -14.07 5.59 2.58
N ALA A 58 -14.65 5.47 1.38
CA ALA A 58 -14.42 4.35 0.47
C ALA A 58 -13.04 4.39 -0.20
N ASP A 59 -12.57 5.57 -0.62
CA ASP A 59 -11.29 5.73 -1.32
C ASP A 59 -10.07 5.22 -0.51
N PRO A 60 -9.88 5.65 0.77
CA PRO A 60 -8.78 5.13 1.59
C PRO A 60 -8.86 3.62 1.84
N LEU A 61 -10.06 3.05 1.83
CA LEU A 61 -10.26 1.62 2.04
C LEU A 61 -9.91 0.83 0.78
N ALA A 62 -10.40 1.27 -0.37
CA ALA A 62 -10.16 0.62 -1.67
C ALA A 62 -8.67 0.58 -2.02
N ASP A 63 -7.95 1.70 -1.87
CA ASP A 63 -6.50 1.79 -2.07
C ASP A 63 -5.75 0.76 -1.21
N LYS A 64 -6.09 0.67 0.07
CA LYS A 64 -5.48 -0.29 0.98
C LYS A 64 -5.81 -1.74 0.65
N MET A 65 -7.03 -2.03 0.22
CA MET A 65 -7.40 -3.39 -0.20
C MET A 65 -6.58 -3.85 -1.40
N LEU A 66 -6.33 -2.97 -2.38
CA LEU A 66 -5.49 -3.27 -3.53
C LEU A 66 -4.06 -3.65 -3.10
N VAL A 67 -3.44 -2.82 -2.26
CA VAL A 67 -2.08 -3.02 -1.78
C VAL A 67 -1.96 -4.26 -0.89
N MET A 68 -2.89 -4.45 0.06
CA MET A 68 -2.91 -5.63 0.95
C MET A 68 -3.07 -6.92 0.16
N THR A 69 -3.97 -6.94 -0.84
CA THR A 69 -4.15 -8.09 -1.71
C THR A 69 -2.86 -8.42 -2.47
N ALA A 70 -2.18 -7.41 -3.02
CA ALA A 70 -0.90 -7.61 -3.70
C ALA A 70 0.15 -8.23 -2.78
N PHE A 71 0.27 -7.75 -1.54
CA PHE A 71 1.20 -8.31 -0.56
C PHE A 71 0.88 -9.75 -0.17
N VAL A 72 -0.40 -10.09 0.05
CA VAL A 72 -0.81 -11.46 0.33
C VAL A 72 -0.36 -12.40 -0.78
N PHE A 73 -0.50 -11.99 -2.05
CA PHE A 73 0.01 -12.76 -3.18
C PHE A 73 1.54 -12.87 -3.21
N LEU A 74 2.25 -11.79 -2.95
CA LEU A 74 3.71 -11.81 -2.89
C LEU A 74 4.21 -12.77 -1.80
N VAL A 75 3.54 -12.83 -0.65
CA VAL A 75 3.82 -13.81 0.41
C VAL A 75 3.53 -15.22 -0.07
N SER A 76 2.38 -15.48 -0.70
CA SER A 76 2.02 -16.81 -1.19
C SER A 76 2.97 -17.32 -2.28
N MET A 77 3.58 -16.41 -3.04
CA MET A 77 4.62 -16.72 -4.04
C MET A 77 6.03 -16.85 -3.45
N GLY A 78 6.20 -16.67 -2.14
CA GLY A 78 7.52 -16.68 -1.48
C GLY A 78 8.41 -15.46 -1.82
N LYS A 79 7.84 -14.39 -2.39
CA LYS A 79 8.58 -13.19 -2.82
C LYS A 79 8.68 -12.11 -1.77
N ALA A 80 7.85 -12.16 -0.72
CA ALA A 80 7.89 -11.25 0.40
C ALA A 80 7.82 -12.01 1.73
N PRO A 81 8.64 -11.66 2.74
CA PRO A 81 8.56 -12.26 4.06
C PRO A 81 7.22 -11.94 4.74
N ALA A 82 6.50 -12.96 5.20
CA ALA A 82 5.18 -12.80 5.81
C ALA A 82 5.17 -11.86 7.01
N TRP A 83 6.22 -11.90 7.85
CA TRP A 83 6.31 -11.05 9.05
C TRP A 83 6.42 -9.55 8.71
N ILE A 84 7.14 -9.19 7.63
CA ILE A 84 7.23 -7.79 7.16
C ILE A 84 5.86 -7.31 6.70
N VAL A 85 5.19 -8.13 5.88
CA VAL A 85 3.86 -7.81 5.36
C VAL A 85 2.86 -7.69 6.51
N ALA A 86 2.91 -8.57 7.50
CA ALA A 86 2.05 -8.49 8.68
C ALA A 86 2.22 -7.17 9.43
N ILE A 87 3.45 -6.71 9.67
CA ILE A 87 3.72 -5.42 10.34
C ILE A 87 3.14 -4.26 9.51
N ILE A 88 3.37 -4.26 8.19
CA ILE A 88 2.86 -3.21 7.30
C ILE A 88 1.33 -3.18 7.34
N VAL A 89 0.66 -4.33 7.21
CA VAL A 89 -0.80 -4.44 7.19
C VAL A 89 -1.40 -4.01 8.53
N CYS A 90 -0.87 -4.52 9.64
CA CYS A 90 -1.34 -4.14 10.99
C CYS A 90 -1.24 -2.62 11.22
N ARG A 91 -0.12 -2.03 10.84
CA ARG A 91 0.06 -0.58 10.95
C ARG A 91 -0.91 0.20 10.05
N GLU A 92 -1.13 -0.26 8.82
CA GLU A 92 -2.09 0.40 7.90
C GLU A 92 -3.49 0.42 8.50
N LEU A 93 -3.94 -0.70 9.03
CA LEU A 93 -5.26 -0.83 9.65
C LEU A 93 -5.35 0.02 10.92
N ALA A 94 -4.34 -0.04 11.80
CA ALA A 94 -4.30 0.71 13.05
C ALA A 94 -4.36 2.23 12.83
N VAL A 95 -3.53 2.77 11.93
CA VAL A 95 -3.54 4.21 11.62
C VAL A 95 -4.83 4.65 10.92
N THR A 96 -5.43 3.76 10.10
CA THR A 96 -6.70 4.09 9.46
C THR A 96 -7.84 4.11 10.47
N GLY A 97 -7.90 3.12 11.36
CA GLY A 97 -8.87 3.09 12.45
C GLY A 97 -8.76 4.33 13.34
N LEU A 98 -7.55 4.70 13.73
CA LEU A 98 -7.33 5.89 14.54
C LEU A 98 -7.77 7.18 13.84
N ARG A 99 -7.53 7.30 12.51
CA ARG A 99 -8.03 8.44 11.74
C ARG A 99 -9.55 8.50 11.68
N LEU A 100 -10.23 7.37 11.59
CA LEU A 100 -11.69 7.33 11.59
C LEU A 100 -12.24 7.79 12.94
N ILE A 101 -11.66 7.36 14.06
CA ILE A 101 -12.03 7.80 15.41
C ILE A 101 -11.85 9.31 15.56
N LEU A 102 -10.71 9.86 15.09
CA LEU A 102 -10.46 11.29 15.14
C LEU A 102 -11.48 12.10 14.34
N VAL A 103 -11.86 11.62 13.13
CA VAL A 103 -12.89 12.29 12.29
C VAL A 103 -14.25 12.28 12.97
N GLU A 104 -14.61 11.18 13.64
CA GLU A 104 -15.91 11.02 14.29
C GLU A 104 -16.07 11.96 15.51
N ASN A 105 -14.97 12.26 16.20
CA ASN A 105 -14.95 13.13 17.38
C ASN A 105 -14.57 14.58 17.06
N ASP A 106 -14.75 15.05 15.82
CA ASP A 106 -14.35 16.41 15.38
C ASP A 106 -12.88 16.76 15.67
N GLY A 107 -12.05 15.75 15.90
CA GLY A 107 -10.61 15.91 16.12
C GLY A 107 -9.87 16.31 14.85
N GLU A 108 -8.77 17.05 15.02
CA GLU A 108 -7.90 17.40 13.88
C GLU A 108 -7.25 16.15 13.27
N VAL A 109 -7.62 15.83 12.02
CA VAL A 109 -6.96 14.76 11.28
C VAL A 109 -5.56 15.20 10.88
N LEU A 110 -4.56 14.64 11.53
CA LEU A 110 -3.17 14.89 11.19
C LEU A 110 -2.89 14.55 9.73
N ALA A 111 -2.49 15.54 8.95
CA ALA A 111 -2.09 15.35 7.57
C ALA A 111 -0.89 14.38 7.49
N ALA A 112 -0.86 13.56 6.43
CA ALA A 112 0.27 12.65 6.22
C ALA A 112 1.56 13.46 6.06
N LYS A 113 2.49 13.34 7.03
CA LYS A 113 3.82 13.93 6.97
C LYS A 113 4.69 13.26 5.90
N MET A 114 5.83 13.85 5.60
CA MET A 114 6.78 13.33 4.60
C MET A 114 7.11 11.83 4.77
N PRO A 115 7.35 11.29 5.99
CA PRO A 115 7.61 9.85 6.16
C PRO A 115 6.48 8.95 5.66
N GLY A 116 5.23 9.37 5.83
CA GLY A 116 4.08 8.62 5.32
C GLY A 116 4.00 8.60 3.78
N LYS A 117 4.40 9.69 3.12
CA LYS A 117 4.46 9.75 1.64
C LYS A 117 5.56 8.85 1.08
N ILE A 118 6.76 8.90 1.69
CA ILE A 118 7.88 8.03 1.30
C ILE A 118 7.50 6.56 1.49
N LYS A 119 6.89 6.21 2.62
CA LYS A 119 6.39 4.86 2.89
C LYS A 119 5.46 4.37 1.77
N THR A 120 4.46 5.15 1.38
CA THR A 120 3.50 4.76 0.34
C THR A 120 4.18 4.59 -1.02
N ALA A 121 5.08 5.50 -1.40
CA ALA A 121 5.83 5.41 -2.64
C ALA A 121 6.73 4.16 -2.68
N THR A 122 7.51 3.92 -1.61
CA THR A 122 8.39 2.74 -1.53
C THR A 122 7.60 1.44 -1.49
N GLN A 123 6.42 1.44 -0.87
CA GLN A 123 5.51 0.31 -0.82
C GLN A 123 5.00 -0.09 -2.22
N MET A 124 4.49 0.88 -2.98
CA MET A 124 4.00 0.63 -4.34
C MET A 124 5.12 0.17 -5.28
N LEU A 125 6.28 0.83 -5.24
CA LEU A 125 7.44 0.44 -6.03
C LEU A 125 7.94 -0.96 -5.66
N SER A 126 8.02 -1.29 -4.36
CA SER A 126 8.40 -2.62 -3.91
C SER A 126 7.49 -3.70 -4.49
N ILE A 127 6.17 -3.53 -4.46
CA ILE A 127 5.22 -4.49 -5.02
C ILE A 127 5.48 -4.70 -6.52
N ILE A 128 5.67 -3.62 -7.28
CA ILE A 128 5.93 -3.71 -8.73
C ILE A 128 7.23 -4.47 -9.00
N PHE A 129 8.33 -4.13 -8.33
CA PHE A 129 9.62 -4.80 -8.54
C PHE A 129 9.62 -6.27 -8.09
N LEU A 130 8.94 -6.59 -6.99
CA LEU A 130 8.78 -7.98 -6.54
C LEU A 130 7.93 -8.80 -7.51
N LEU A 131 6.88 -8.24 -8.11
CA LEU A 131 6.11 -8.90 -9.17
C LEU A 131 6.95 -9.13 -10.42
N LEU A 132 7.81 -8.18 -10.79
CA LEU A 132 8.72 -8.28 -11.94
C LEU A 132 9.94 -9.19 -11.68
N GLY A 133 9.95 -9.96 -10.58
CA GLY A 133 10.98 -10.95 -10.30
C GLY A 133 12.13 -10.44 -9.45
N ASP A 134 11.98 -9.31 -8.76
CA ASP A 134 12.97 -8.73 -7.83
C ASP A 134 14.36 -8.53 -8.46
N ILE A 135 14.38 -7.98 -9.66
CA ILE A 135 15.61 -7.73 -10.42
C ILE A 135 16.58 -6.91 -9.56
N PHE A 136 17.81 -7.41 -9.41
CA PHE A 136 18.86 -6.82 -8.57
C PHE A 136 18.47 -6.56 -7.10
N PHE A 137 17.51 -7.31 -6.54
CA PHE A 137 17.00 -7.15 -5.17
C PHE A 137 16.41 -5.78 -4.87
N ILE A 138 16.04 -5.00 -5.90
CA ILE A 138 15.46 -3.65 -5.75
C ILE A 138 14.14 -3.73 -5.00
N GLY A 139 13.27 -4.68 -5.33
CA GLY A 139 11.97 -4.87 -4.67
C GLY A 139 12.14 -5.19 -3.18
N THR A 140 13.07 -6.08 -2.86
CA THR A 140 13.41 -6.44 -1.48
C THR A 140 13.98 -5.24 -0.71
N ILE A 141 14.92 -4.50 -1.28
CA ILE A 141 15.48 -3.29 -0.64
C ILE A 141 14.38 -2.26 -0.35
N LEU A 142 13.52 -1.99 -1.33
CA LEU A 142 12.39 -1.08 -1.18
C LEU A 142 11.40 -1.55 -0.10
N LEU A 143 11.20 -2.88 0.04
CA LEU A 143 10.34 -3.45 1.07
C LEU A 143 10.89 -3.19 2.47
N TYR A 144 12.21 -3.34 2.69
CA TYR A 144 12.84 -3.02 3.96
C TYR A 144 12.82 -1.51 4.26
N ILE A 145 13.04 -0.67 3.26
CA ILE A 145 12.89 0.78 3.40
C ILE A 145 11.45 1.12 3.80
N CYS A 146 10.46 0.53 3.13
CA CYS A 146 9.05 0.67 3.47
C CYS A 146 8.77 0.24 4.92
N LEU A 147 9.35 -0.86 5.39
CA LEU A 147 9.21 -1.34 6.77
C LEU A 147 9.72 -0.29 7.77
N ILE A 148 10.91 0.26 7.55
CA ILE A 148 11.51 1.30 8.43
C ILE A 148 10.58 2.51 8.52
N PHE A 149 10.14 3.04 7.38
CA PHE A 149 9.22 4.18 7.35
C PHE A 149 7.84 3.84 7.90
N THR A 150 7.40 2.59 7.78
CA THR A 150 6.15 2.10 8.38
C THR A 150 6.20 2.16 9.90
N ILE A 151 7.26 1.66 10.51
CA ILE A 151 7.46 1.68 11.97
C ILE A 151 7.59 3.13 12.44
N TYR A 152 8.46 3.92 11.82
CA TYR A 152 8.70 5.31 12.20
C TYR A 152 7.41 6.15 12.11
N SER A 153 6.72 6.10 10.99
CA SER A 153 5.49 6.88 10.79
C SER A 153 4.31 6.38 11.62
N GLY A 154 4.30 5.09 11.96
CA GLY A 154 3.34 4.53 12.91
C GLY A 154 3.56 5.10 14.31
N TRP A 155 4.79 5.03 14.80
CA TRP A 155 5.15 5.59 16.11
C TRP A 155 4.83 7.08 16.22
N ASP A 156 5.26 7.89 15.23
CA ASP A 156 4.98 9.34 15.20
C ASP A 156 3.48 9.64 15.24
N TYR A 157 2.67 8.85 14.52
CA TYR A 157 1.23 9.03 14.48
C TYR A 157 0.57 8.69 15.83
N PHE A 158 0.92 7.56 16.44
CA PHE A 158 0.40 7.17 17.75
C PHE A 158 0.84 8.13 18.86
N TYR A 159 2.09 8.58 18.81
CA TYR A 159 2.59 9.55 19.79
C TYR A 159 1.85 10.88 19.73
N GLN A 160 1.53 11.37 18.54
CA GLN A 160 0.77 12.61 18.37
C GLN A 160 -0.72 12.48 18.71
N SER A 161 -1.26 11.28 18.62
CA SER A 161 -2.67 10.99 18.90
C SER A 161 -2.87 10.38 20.30
N ARG A 162 -1.90 10.51 21.21
CA ARG A 162 -1.95 9.93 22.56
C ARG A 162 -3.15 10.40 23.38
N ASP A 163 -3.59 11.65 23.15
CA ASP A 163 -4.68 12.27 23.91
C ASP A 163 -6.04 11.59 23.63
N VAL A 164 -6.19 10.99 22.44
CA VAL A 164 -7.34 10.13 22.08
C VAL A 164 -7.41 8.90 22.98
N PHE A 165 -6.26 8.34 23.37
CA PHE A 165 -6.18 7.16 24.25
C PHE A 165 -6.34 7.53 25.72
N ALA A 166 -6.07 8.77 26.10
CA ALA A 166 -6.28 9.27 27.45
C ALA A 166 -7.74 9.59 27.76
N GLY A 167 -8.65 9.53 26.75
CA GLY A 167 -10.06 9.83 26.92
C GLY A 167 -10.36 11.32 27.10
N GLU A 168 -9.47 12.18 26.61
CA GLU A 168 -9.56 13.65 26.71
C GLU A 168 -10.25 14.30 25.48
N LEU A 169 -11.05 13.50 24.74
CA LEU A 169 -11.87 13.96 23.62
C LEU A 169 -13.29 14.25 24.05
#